data_c4134f3636fd478b7a9d8738772cc2fd
#
_entry.id   c4134f3636fd478b7a9d8738772cc2fd
#
_cell.length_a   1.000
_cell.length_b   1.000
_cell.length_c   1.000
_cell.angle_alpha   90.00
_cell.angle_beta   90.00
_cell.angle_gamma   90.00
#
_symmetry.space_group_name_H-M   'P 1'
#
loop_
_entity.id
_entity.type
_entity.pdbx_description
1 polymer ?
#
loop_
_entity_poly.entity_id
_entity_poly.type
_entity_poly.pdbx_seq_one_letter_code
_entity_poly.pdbx_strand_id
1 'polypeptide(L)'
;MNDAVSAAEILRTALGELLDGLPPRQAGQAVERLIANYRGATPTDAPILRDRADVAAYAAYRMPATFEAVRSALEAFADAVPRWSPDSHVDVGGGTGAATWAVTSTWGGTRPVTVLDWAEPALALGREVAAANPALRDARWQRARIGTALALDPTDLVTVSYVLNELAAPDRAALVDTAAAAAQAVVIVEPGTPDGYARVIEARDRLIAAGFRIAAPCPHSAACPIVPGTDWCHFSARVSRSSLHRQVKGGSLPYEDEKFSYVAAARFPVSPAASRVVRRPQIRKGQVLLDLCEAEERLSRTTVTKKHGDLYKGARDADWGDAWPPAP
;
A
#
# COMPACT_ATOMS: atom_id res chain seq x y z
N MET A 1 -0.01 -32.20 -6.03
CA MET A 1 -0.61 -30.85 -5.95
C MET A 1 0.42 -29.92 -6.54
N ASN A 2 0.16 -29.34 -7.73
CA ASN A 2 1.02 -28.26 -8.25
C ASN A 2 0.80 -27.08 -7.33
N ASP A 3 1.81 -26.71 -6.54
CA ASP A 3 1.82 -25.43 -5.85
C ASP A 3 1.81 -24.34 -6.94
N ALA A 4 0.67 -23.68 -7.09
CA ALA A 4 0.55 -22.58 -8.03
C ALA A 4 1.51 -21.48 -7.54
N VAL A 5 2.46 -21.09 -8.38
CA VAL A 5 3.41 -20.01 -8.08
C VAL A 5 2.64 -18.75 -7.70
N SER A 6 2.96 -18.16 -6.57
CA SER A 6 2.24 -16.98 -6.07
C SER A 6 2.47 -15.75 -6.96
N ALA A 7 1.50 -14.83 -7.00
CA ALA A 7 1.65 -13.57 -7.74
C ALA A 7 2.91 -12.79 -7.31
N ALA A 8 3.28 -12.85 -6.03
CA ALA A 8 4.50 -12.25 -5.49
C ALA A 8 5.78 -12.87 -6.06
N GLU A 9 5.80 -14.20 -6.27
CA GLU A 9 6.95 -14.89 -6.85
C GLU A 9 7.07 -14.60 -8.34
N ILE A 10 5.95 -14.58 -9.06
CA ILE A 10 5.91 -14.21 -10.49
C ILE A 10 6.43 -12.78 -10.66
N LEU A 11 5.96 -11.84 -9.85
CA LEU A 11 6.43 -10.45 -9.87
C LEU A 11 7.94 -10.36 -9.62
N ARG A 12 8.44 -11.07 -8.61
CA ARG A 12 9.87 -11.07 -8.26
C ARG A 12 10.72 -11.58 -9.42
N THR A 13 10.29 -12.65 -10.07
CA THR A 13 10.97 -13.24 -11.24
C THR A 13 10.97 -12.26 -12.40
N ALA A 14 9.81 -11.69 -12.76
CA ALA A 14 9.69 -10.73 -13.86
C ALA A 14 10.55 -9.47 -13.64
N LEU A 15 10.60 -8.94 -12.41
CA LEU A 15 11.47 -7.82 -12.06
C LEU A 15 12.96 -8.21 -12.11
N GLY A 16 13.32 -9.45 -11.77
CA GLY A 16 14.67 -9.97 -11.92
C GLY A 16 15.12 -9.98 -13.38
N GLU A 17 14.30 -10.52 -14.27
CA GLU A 17 14.56 -10.59 -15.70
C GLU A 17 14.73 -9.20 -16.36
N LEU A 18 13.97 -8.19 -15.91
CA LEU A 18 14.15 -6.81 -16.35
C LEU A 18 15.53 -6.25 -16.01
N LEU A 19 16.10 -6.66 -14.89
CA LEU A 19 17.40 -6.19 -14.41
C LEU A 19 18.58 -6.92 -15.07
N ASP A 20 18.40 -8.18 -15.44
CA ASP A 20 19.45 -8.98 -16.09
C ASP A 20 19.88 -8.39 -17.45
N GLY A 21 19.01 -7.57 -18.08
CA GLY A 21 19.30 -6.80 -19.28
C GLY A 21 20.01 -5.46 -19.07
N LEU A 22 20.19 -5.00 -17.81
CA LEU A 22 20.79 -3.70 -17.50
C LEU A 22 22.18 -3.87 -16.87
N PRO A 23 23.24 -3.16 -17.36
CA PRO A 23 24.52 -3.12 -16.69
C PRO A 23 24.36 -2.64 -15.24
N PRO A 24 24.89 -3.35 -14.23
CA PRO A 24 24.70 -3.02 -12.80
C PRO A 24 25.06 -1.58 -12.41
N ARG A 25 26.11 -1.01 -13.05
CA ARG A 25 26.49 0.39 -12.83
C ARG A 25 25.43 1.38 -13.37
N GLN A 26 24.84 1.08 -14.49
CA GLN A 26 23.81 1.94 -15.10
C GLN A 26 22.52 1.90 -14.28
N ALA A 27 22.10 0.72 -13.83
CA ALA A 27 20.96 0.54 -12.93
C ALA A 27 21.18 1.28 -11.60
N GLY A 28 22.38 1.16 -11.00
CA GLY A 28 22.73 1.88 -9.77
C GLY A 28 22.64 3.41 -9.92
N GLN A 29 23.24 3.97 -10.98
CA GLN A 29 23.17 5.41 -11.25
C GLN A 29 21.74 5.91 -11.53
N ALA A 30 20.91 5.11 -12.19
CA ALA A 30 19.50 5.45 -12.41
C ALA A 30 18.74 5.54 -11.08
N VAL A 31 18.93 4.56 -10.18
CA VAL A 31 18.31 4.57 -8.84
C VAL A 31 18.84 5.75 -8.00
N GLU A 32 20.13 6.05 -8.01
CA GLU A 32 20.70 7.20 -7.29
C GLU A 32 20.09 8.53 -7.76
N ARG A 33 19.95 8.73 -9.08
CA ARG A 33 19.28 9.91 -9.65
C ARG A 33 17.82 10.00 -9.19
N LEU A 34 17.11 8.89 -9.19
CA LEU A 34 15.71 8.83 -8.75
C LEU A 34 15.57 9.18 -7.26
N ILE A 35 16.42 8.64 -6.40
CA ILE A 35 16.43 8.97 -4.97
C ILE A 35 16.72 10.46 -4.75
N ALA A 36 17.66 11.04 -5.50
CA ALA A 36 17.98 12.46 -5.43
C ALA A 36 16.79 13.33 -5.84
N ASN A 37 16.08 12.95 -6.91
CA ASN A 37 14.88 13.66 -7.38
C ASN A 37 13.72 13.57 -6.39
N TYR A 38 13.49 12.43 -5.75
CA TYR A 38 12.44 12.29 -4.72
C TYR A 38 12.73 13.02 -3.41
N ARG A 39 13.99 13.28 -3.10
CA ARG A 39 14.41 14.04 -1.90
C ARG A 39 14.51 15.55 -2.15
N GLY A 40 14.59 15.97 -3.40
CA GLY A 40 14.63 17.38 -3.78
C GLY A 40 13.22 17.90 -4.14
N ALA A 41 13.03 19.21 -4.05
CA ALA A 41 11.85 19.86 -4.63
C ALA A 41 12.00 19.83 -6.17
N THR A 42 11.54 18.75 -6.79
CA THR A 42 11.58 18.64 -8.26
C THR A 42 10.40 19.42 -8.82
N PRO A 43 10.63 20.34 -9.80
CA PRO A 43 9.52 20.99 -10.49
C PRO A 43 8.64 19.93 -11.17
N THR A 44 7.34 20.10 -11.06
CA THR A 44 6.31 19.21 -11.64
C THR A 44 6.35 19.09 -13.17
N ASP A 45 7.20 19.86 -13.85
CA ASP A 45 7.27 19.96 -15.31
C ASP A 45 8.31 19.02 -15.97
N ALA A 46 9.15 18.32 -15.19
CA ALA A 46 10.13 17.39 -15.72
C ALA A 46 9.75 15.95 -15.36
N PRO A 47 9.64 15.03 -16.34
CA PRO A 47 9.38 13.63 -16.05
C PRO A 47 10.54 13.06 -15.22
N ILE A 48 10.22 12.53 -14.04
CA ILE A 48 11.19 11.88 -13.13
C ILE A 48 11.77 10.63 -13.81
N LEU A 49 10.96 9.95 -14.62
CA LEU A 49 11.30 8.77 -15.40
C LEU A 49 11.54 9.18 -16.86
N ARG A 50 12.81 9.26 -17.26
CA ARG A 50 13.21 9.82 -18.58
C ARG A 50 13.28 8.78 -19.69
N ASP A 51 13.74 7.59 -19.34
CA ASP A 51 13.99 6.50 -20.27
C ASP A 51 13.66 5.14 -19.68
N ARG A 52 13.77 4.08 -20.50
CA ARG A 52 13.51 2.70 -20.07
C ARG A 52 14.43 2.24 -18.92
N ALA A 53 15.68 2.71 -18.87
CA ALA A 53 16.61 2.32 -17.82
C ALA A 53 16.21 2.95 -16.48
N ASP A 54 15.80 4.22 -16.47
CA ASP A 54 15.28 4.90 -15.28
C ASP A 54 14.00 4.18 -14.76
N VAL A 55 13.07 3.84 -15.67
CA VAL A 55 11.82 3.16 -15.29
C VAL A 55 12.07 1.75 -14.78
N ALA A 56 12.95 0.97 -15.43
CA ALA A 56 13.30 -0.38 -14.98
C ALA A 56 14.01 -0.35 -13.61
N ALA A 57 14.93 0.57 -13.41
CA ALA A 57 15.61 0.76 -12.13
C ALA A 57 14.63 1.20 -11.03
N TYR A 58 13.69 2.09 -11.33
CA TYR A 58 12.63 2.49 -10.41
C TYR A 58 11.74 1.31 -10.06
N ALA A 59 11.24 0.57 -11.07
CA ALA A 59 10.39 -0.60 -10.85
C ALA A 59 11.09 -1.62 -9.94
N ALA A 60 12.32 -1.97 -10.24
CA ALA A 60 13.07 -2.93 -9.44
C ALA A 60 13.37 -2.45 -8.01
N TYR A 61 13.45 -1.14 -7.81
CA TYR A 61 13.75 -0.55 -6.51
C TYR A 61 12.50 -0.23 -5.69
N ARG A 62 11.47 0.38 -6.30
CA ARG A 62 10.28 0.87 -5.57
C ARG A 62 9.08 -0.05 -5.64
N MET A 63 8.87 -0.73 -6.75
CA MET A 63 7.70 -1.57 -6.93
C MET A 63 7.57 -2.68 -5.87
N PRO A 64 8.65 -3.38 -5.43
CA PRO A 64 8.53 -4.35 -4.34
C PRO A 64 8.07 -3.73 -3.02
N ALA A 65 8.56 -2.52 -2.70
CA ALA A 65 8.18 -1.82 -1.47
C ALA A 65 6.71 -1.37 -1.51
N THR A 66 6.27 -0.78 -2.62
CA THR A 66 4.87 -0.40 -2.83
C THR A 66 3.96 -1.63 -2.82
N PHE A 67 4.36 -2.72 -3.49
CA PHE A 67 3.62 -3.99 -3.50
C PHE A 67 3.39 -4.51 -2.07
N GLU A 68 4.42 -4.62 -1.24
CA GLU A 68 4.29 -5.16 0.11
C GLU A 68 3.48 -4.24 1.03
N ALA A 69 3.62 -2.92 0.91
CA ALA A 69 2.81 -1.96 1.67
C ALA A 69 1.32 -2.05 1.30
N VAL A 70 1.01 -2.09 0.00
CA VAL A 70 -0.37 -2.22 -0.49
C VAL A 70 -0.94 -3.59 -0.15
N ARG A 71 -0.17 -4.68 -0.30
CA ARG A 71 -0.59 -6.03 0.06
C ARG A 71 -0.96 -6.11 1.53
N SER A 72 -0.14 -5.55 2.43
CA SER A 72 -0.44 -5.51 3.87
C SER A 72 -1.73 -4.74 4.17
N ALA A 73 -1.97 -3.61 3.49
CA ALA A 73 -3.22 -2.86 3.63
C ALA A 73 -4.45 -3.63 3.11
N LEU A 74 -4.29 -4.34 1.98
CA LEU A 74 -5.36 -5.15 1.37
C LEU A 74 -5.67 -6.41 2.19
N GLU A 75 -4.68 -7.06 2.79
CA GLU A 75 -4.88 -8.20 3.70
C GLU A 75 -5.69 -7.76 4.92
N ALA A 76 -5.31 -6.64 5.56
CA ALA A 76 -6.07 -6.08 6.67
C ALA A 76 -7.51 -5.67 6.28
N PHE A 77 -7.72 -5.23 5.03
CA PHE A 77 -9.04 -4.97 4.48
C PHE A 77 -9.81 -6.27 4.25
N ALA A 78 -9.22 -7.27 3.64
CA ALA A 78 -9.84 -8.57 3.37
C ALA A 78 -10.30 -9.26 4.66
N ASP A 79 -9.52 -9.17 5.74
CA ASP A 79 -9.89 -9.67 7.06
C ASP A 79 -11.16 -9.00 7.61
N ALA A 80 -11.36 -7.71 7.33
CA ALA A 80 -12.55 -6.98 7.74
C ALA A 80 -13.78 -7.25 6.84
N VAL A 81 -13.57 -7.87 5.67
CA VAL A 81 -14.63 -8.17 4.68
C VAL A 81 -14.48 -9.59 4.09
N PRO A 82 -14.45 -10.66 4.92
CA PRO A 82 -14.00 -12.00 4.53
C PRO A 82 -14.84 -12.69 3.44
N ARG A 83 -16.03 -12.17 3.13
CA ARG A 83 -16.92 -12.72 2.10
C ARG A 83 -16.99 -11.87 0.84
N TRP A 84 -16.14 -10.84 0.75
CA TRP A 84 -16.10 -9.94 -0.39
C TRP A 84 -14.75 -10.07 -1.12
N SER A 85 -14.81 -10.02 -2.42
CA SER A 85 -13.66 -9.85 -3.31
C SER A 85 -14.08 -8.92 -4.45
N PRO A 86 -13.18 -8.10 -5.00
CA PRO A 86 -13.55 -7.20 -6.10
C PRO A 86 -13.71 -8.00 -7.40
N ASP A 87 -14.79 -7.75 -8.13
CA ASP A 87 -15.00 -8.25 -9.49
C ASP A 87 -14.38 -7.31 -10.55
N SER A 88 -14.04 -6.08 -10.15
CA SER A 88 -13.35 -5.09 -10.99
C SER A 88 -12.41 -4.22 -10.16
N HIS A 89 -11.35 -3.70 -10.79
CA HIS A 89 -10.33 -2.90 -10.11
C HIS A 89 -9.82 -1.75 -10.99
N VAL A 90 -9.74 -0.56 -10.40
CA VAL A 90 -9.05 0.60 -10.99
C VAL A 90 -7.92 1.04 -10.08
N ASP A 91 -6.70 1.08 -10.61
CA ASP A 91 -5.49 1.55 -9.94
C ASP A 91 -5.14 2.96 -10.43
N VAL A 92 -5.38 3.98 -9.61
CA VAL A 92 -5.17 5.37 -9.98
C VAL A 92 -3.79 5.84 -9.53
N GLY A 93 -2.99 6.34 -10.48
CA GLY A 93 -1.57 6.62 -10.30
C GLY A 93 -0.76 5.33 -10.14
N GLY A 94 -1.23 4.25 -10.78
CA GLY A 94 -0.68 2.90 -10.58
C GLY A 94 0.73 2.71 -11.14
N GLY A 95 1.22 3.62 -11.98
CA GLY A 95 2.57 3.58 -12.52
C GLY A 95 2.89 2.24 -13.17
N THR A 96 3.78 1.46 -12.54
CA THR A 96 4.15 0.09 -12.98
C THR A 96 3.19 -0.98 -12.46
N GLY A 97 2.10 -0.63 -11.77
CA GLY A 97 1.03 -1.54 -11.36
C GLY A 97 1.27 -2.31 -10.06
N ALA A 98 2.05 -1.78 -9.12
CA ALA A 98 2.34 -2.46 -7.86
C ALA A 98 1.07 -2.84 -7.08
N ALA A 99 0.08 -1.92 -7.00
CA ALA A 99 -1.18 -2.19 -6.32
C ALA A 99 -2.02 -3.25 -7.07
N THR A 100 -1.98 -3.24 -8.39
CA THR A 100 -2.64 -4.26 -9.23
C THR A 100 -2.12 -5.68 -8.94
N TRP A 101 -0.82 -5.83 -8.79
CA TRP A 101 -0.20 -7.09 -8.36
C TRP A 101 -0.58 -7.47 -6.94
N ALA A 102 -0.66 -6.49 -6.03
CA ALA A 102 -1.06 -6.72 -4.64
C ALA A 102 -2.53 -7.20 -4.55
N VAL A 103 -3.45 -6.60 -5.31
CA VAL A 103 -4.85 -7.03 -5.42
C VAL A 103 -4.93 -8.48 -5.92
N THR A 104 -4.17 -8.83 -6.97
CA THR A 104 -4.11 -10.20 -7.49
C THR A 104 -3.52 -11.18 -6.48
N SER A 105 -2.52 -10.76 -5.69
CA SER A 105 -1.94 -11.57 -4.62
C SER A 105 -2.94 -11.84 -3.49
N THR A 106 -3.77 -10.85 -3.13
CA THR A 106 -4.70 -10.95 -2.00
C THR A 106 -5.91 -11.81 -2.31
N TRP A 107 -6.54 -11.65 -3.48
CA TRP A 107 -7.79 -12.34 -3.79
C TRP A 107 -7.67 -13.39 -4.90
N GLY A 108 -6.55 -13.46 -5.61
CA GLY A 108 -6.43 -14.35 -6.77
C GLY A 108 -7.43 -14.02 -7.88
N GLY A 109 -7.62 -14.97 -8.80
CA GLY A 109 -8.62 -14.87 -9.86
C GLY A 109 -8.29 -13.85 -10.94
N THR A 110 -9.16 -13.82 -11.98
CA THR A 110 -9.06 -12.86 -13.09
C THR A 110 -10.22 -11.88 -13.00
N ARG A 111 -9.96 -10.61 -13.21
CA ARG A 111 -10.95 -9.52 -13.22
C ARG A 111 -10.56 -8.42 -14.19
N PRO A 112 -11.50 -7.61 -14.69
CA PRO A 112 -11.18 -6.37 -15.36
C PRO A 112 -10.33 -5.46 -14.48
N VAL A 113 -9.17 -5.06 -14.98
CA VAL A 113 -8.25 -4.14 -14.31
C VAL A 113 -7.97 -2.97 -15.24
N THR A 114 -8.03 -1.75 -14.71
CA THR A 114 -7.60 -0.54 -15.41
C THR A 114 -6.55 0.18 -14.55
N VAL A 115 -5.38 0.41 -15.11
CA VAL A 115 -4.30 1.19 -14.50
C VAL A 115 -4.25 2.54 -15.17
N LEU A 116 -4.41 3.60 -14.39
CA LEU A 116 -4.38 4.98 -14.84
C LEU A 116 -3.12 5.67 -14.30
N ASP A 117 -2.33 6.25 -15.19
CA ASP A 117 -1.16 7.05 -14.80
C ASP A 117 -0.86 8.08 -15.90
N TRP A 118 -0.13 9.14 -15.55
CA TRP A 118 0.24 10.12 -16.56
C TRP A 118 1.58 9.77 -17.24
N ALA A 119 2.43 8.97 -16.58
CA ALA A 119 3.77 8.59 -17.02
C ALA A 119 3.72 7.40 -17.99
N GLU A 120 3.63 7.66 -19.29
CA GLU A 120 3.59 6.60 -20.32
C GLU A 120 4.74 5.58 -20.21
N PRO A 121 6.00 5.96 -19.89
CA PRO A 121 7.06 4.97 -19.71
C PRO A 121 6.79 3.99 -18.56
N ALA A 122 6.15 4.43 -17.47
CA ALA A 122 5.78 3.57 -16.35
C ALA A 122 4.66 2.60 -16.75
N LEU A 123 3.62 3.10 -17.46
CA LEU A 123 2.54 2.27 -17.98
C LEU A 123 3.05 1.20 -18.97
N ALA A 124 3.98 1.57 -19.86
CA ALA A 124 4.56 0.64 -20.82
C ALA A 124 5.33 -0.50 -20.13
N LEU A 125 6.14 -0.18 -19.11
CA LEU A 125 6.85 -1.17 -18.33
C LEU A 125 5.89 -2.02 -17.49
N GLY A 126 4.88 -1.40 -16.87
CA GLY A 126 3.85 -2.11 -16.10
C GLY A 126 3.13 -3.15 -16.94
N ARG A 127 2.77 -2.80 -18.18
CA ARG A 127 2.16 -3.74 -19.16
C ARG A 127 3.10 -4.91 -19.47
N GLU A 128 4.39 -4.64 -19.67
CA GLU A 128 5.40 -5.66 -19.94
C GLU A 128 5.53 -6.63 -18.76
N VAL A 129 5.66 -6.12 -17.53
CA VAL A 129 5.76 -6.94 -16.31
C VAL A 129 4.48 -7.74 -16.09
N ALA A 130 3.31 -7.13 -16.29
CA ALA A 130 2.01 -7.75 -16.09
C ALA A 130 1.75 -8.92 -17.05
N ALA A 131 2.38 -8.93 -18.22
CA ALA A 131 2.26 -10.03 -19.20
C ALA A 131 2.75 -11.40 -18.65
N ALA A 132 3.62 -11.38 -17.64
CA ALA A 132 4.09 -12.59 -16.96
C ALA A 132 3.00 -13.29 -16.12
N ASN A 133 1.92 -12.58 -15.76
CA ASN A 133 0.83 -13.13 -14.95
C ASN A 133 -0.45 -13.25 -15.80
N PRO A 134 -1.00 -14.49 -16.00
CA PRO A 134 -2.22 -14.67 -16.77
C PRO A 134 -3.42 -13.83 -16.27
N ALA A 135 -3.51 -13.56 -14.97
CA ALA A 135 -4.59 -12.78 -14.40
C ALA A 135 -4.49 -11.26 -14.70
N LEU A 136 -3.32 -10.78 -15.12
CA LEU A 136 -3.05 -9.36 -15.39
C LEU A 136 -2.77 -9.07 -16.87
N ARG A 137 -2.66 -10.11 -17.69
CA ARG A 137 -2.31 -9.99 -19.12
C ARG A 137 -3.23 -9.05 -19.88
N ASP A 138 -4.51 -9.07 -19.57
CA ASP A 138 -5.55 -8.30 -20.25
C ASP A 138 -5.87 -6.98 -19.53
N ALA A 139 -5.07 -6.58 -18.55
CA ALA A 139 -5.22 -5.30 -17.86
C ALA A 139 -5.08 -4.12 -18.84
N ARG A 140 -5.93 -3.11 -18.67
CA ARG A 140 -5.92 -1.87 -19.47
C ARG A 140 -4.98 -0.87 -18.82
N TRP A 141 -4.05 -0.35 -19.59
CA TRP A 141 -3.08 0.65 -19.17
C TRP A 141 -3.35 1.95 -19.95
N GLN A 142 -3.81 2.96 -19.25
CA GLN A 142 -4.31 4.19 -19.89
C GLN A 142 -3.59 5.41 -19.32
N ARG A 143 -3.11 6.27 -20.21
CA ARG A 143 -2.59 7.56 -19.82
C ARG A 143 -3.75 8.47 -19.40
N ALA A 144 -3.69 8.98 -18.16
CA ALA A 144 -4.67 9.91 -17.62
C ALA A 144 -3.97 10.95 -16.75
N ARG A 145 -4.46 12.19 -16.81
CA ARG A 145 -4.06 13.22 -15.86
C ARG A 145 -4.91 13.07 -14.60
N ILE A 146 -4.25 12.91 -13.45
CA ILE A 146 -4.91 12.79 -12.16
C ILE A 146 -5.18 14.20 -11.60
N GLY A 147 -6.41 14.47 -11.21
CA GLY A 147 -6.85 15.76 -10.70
C GLY A 147 -8.34 15.99 -10.92
N THR A 148 -8.77 17.24 -10.91
CA THR A 148 -10.19 17.64 -10.97
C THR A 148 -10.95 17.20 -12.24
N ALA A 149 -10.25 16.88 -13.31
CA ALA A 149 -10.85 16.42 -14.57
C ALA A 149 -10.94 14.87 -14.68
N LEU A 150 -10.43 14.13 -13.69
CA LEU A 150 -10.48 12.67 -13.71
C LEU A 150 -11.93 12.19 -13.53
N ALA A 151 -12.35 11.28 -14.40
CA ALA A 151 -13.60 10.54 -14.27
C ALA A 151 -13.31 9.05 -14.24
N LEU A 152 -14.02 8.30 -13.41
CA LEU A 152 -13.93 6.85 -13.30
C LEU A 152 -15.30 6.23 -13.58
N ASP A 153 -15.28 5.12 -14.31
CA ASP A 153 -16.49 4.27 -14.44
C ASP A 153 -16.76 3.53 -13.10
N PRO A 154 -18.02 3.13 -12.85
CA PRO A 154 -18.35 2.31 -11.68
C PRO A 154 -17.45 1.07 -11.58
N THR A 155 -16.90 0.83 -10.39
CA THR A 155 -15.97 -0.28 -10.13
C THR A 155 -16.12 -0.78 -8.69
N ASP A 156 -15.67 -2.02 -8.42
CA ASP A 156 -15.73 -2.55 -7.06
C ASP A 156 -14.61 -2.00 -6.19
N LEU A 157 -13.39 -1.91 -6.71
CA LEU A 157 -12.22 -1.46 -5.95
C LEU A 157 -11.48 -0.35 -6.69
N VAL A 158 -11.18 0.73 -5.98
CA VAL A 158 -10.18 1.72 -6.39
C VAL A 158 -8.99 1.66 -5.42
N THR A 159 -7.78 1.56 -5.97
CA THR A 159 -6.53 1.76 -5.22
C THR A 159 -5.86 3.07 -5.62
N VAL A 160 -5.28 3.76 -4.64
CA VAL A 160 -4.46 4.97 -4.81
C VAL A 160 -3.24 4.79 -3.93
N SER A 161 -2.06 4.61 -4.50
CA SER A 161 -0.86 4.30 -3.72
C SER A 161 0.32 5.20 -4.07
N TYR A 162 0.78 5.99 -3.07
CA TYR A 162 1.89 6.93 -3.18
C TYR A 162 1.67 8.05 -4.22
N VAL A 163 0.41 8.47 -4.43
CA VAL A 163 0.00 9.47 -5.43
C VAL A 163 -0.36 10.81 -4.79
N LEU A 164 -0.99 10.79 -3.60
CA LEU A 164 -1.50 12.02 -3.00
C LEU A 164 -0.40 13.04 -2.71
N ASN A 165 0.83 12.58 -2.49
CA ASN A 165 1.98 13.45 -2.26
C ASN A 165 2.43 14.23 -3.52
N GLU A 166 2.02 13.79 -4.71
CA GLU A 166 2.36 14.42 -5.99
C GLU A 166 1.32 15.47 -6.41
N LEU A 167 0.17 15.51 -5.73
CA LEU A 167 -0.96 16.35 -6.08
C LEU A 167 -1.07 17.59 -5.19
N ALA A 168 -1.53 18.69 -5.79
CA ALA A 168 -1.98 19.86 -5.04
C ALA A 168 -3.25 19.53 -4.23
N ALA A 169 -3.52 20.28 -3.16
CA ALA A 169 -4.66 20.00 -2.26
C ALA A 169 -6.03 19.90 -2.98
N PRO A 170 -6.37 20.78 -3.95
CA PRO A 170 -7.63 20.63 -4.69
C PRO A 170 -7.72 19.33 -5.50
N ASP A 171 -6.60 18.92 -6.14
CA ASP A 171 -6.56 17.70 -6.95
C ASP A 171 -6.61 16.45 -6.08
N ARG A 172 -5.98 16.47 -4.87
CA ARG A 172 -6.12 15.39 -3.89
C ARG A 172 -7.57 15.19 -3.47
N ALA A 173 -8.24 16.29 -3.13
CA ALA A 173 -9.63 16.27 -2.73
C ALA A 173 -10.53 15.70 -3.85
N ALA A 174 -10.36 16.20 -5.07
CA ALA A 174 -11.10 15.75 -6.24
C ALA A 174 -10.86 14.28 -6.56
N LEU A 175 -9.61 13.79 -6.44
CA LEU A 175 -9.31 12.37 -6.62
C LEU A 175 -10.05 11.48 -5.64
N VAL A 176 -10.03 11.83 -4.34
CA VAL A 176 -10.74 11.05 -3.31
C VAL A 176 -12.25 11.07 -3.55
N ASP A 177 -12.82 12.23 -3.90
CA ASP A 177 -14.24 12.36 -4.20
C ASP A 177 -14.63 11.55 -5.45
N THR A 178 -13.80 11.56 -6.50
CA THR A 178 -14.00 10.77 -7.72
C THR A 178 -13.93 9.27 -7.42
N ALA A 179 -12.94 8.82 -6.64
CA ALA A 179 -12.83 7.43 -6.22
C ALA A 179 -14.05 7.01 -5.39
N ALA A 180 -14.49 7.87 -4.45
CA ALA A 180 -15.67 7.63 -3.65
C ALA A 180 -16.96 7.55 -4.50
N ALA A 181 -17.09 8.36 -5.55
CA ALA A 181 -18.27 8.32 -6.41
C ALA A 181 -18.36 7.04 -7.24
N ALA A 182 -17.22 6.50 -7.68
CA ALA A 182 -17.14 5.36 -8.59
C ALA A 182 -17.09 3.99 -7.89
N ALA A 183 -16.47 3.90 -6.70
CA ALA A 183 -16.10 2.63 -6.09
C ALA A 183 -17.05 2.13 -5.00
N GLN A 184 -17.12 0.79 -4.84
CA GLN A 184 -17.71 0.15 -3.67
C GLN A 184 -16.72 0.11 -2.50
N ALA A 185 -15.42 -0.03 -2.79
CA ALA A 185 -14.33 0.01 -1.82
C ALA A 185 -13.17 0.87 -2.34
N VAL A 186 -12.50 1.59 -1.43
CA VAL A 186 -11.35 2.43 -1.73
C VAL A 186 -10.23 2.11 -0.75
N VAL A 187 -9.02 1.89 -1.29
CA VAL A 187 -7.81 1.71 -0.49
C VAL A 187 -6.77 2.75 -0.90
N ILE A 188 -6.35 3.56 0.05
CA ILE A 188 -5.36 4.62 -0.15
C ILE A 188 -4.15 4.32 0.72
N VAL A 189 -2.95 4.32 0.12
CA VAL A 189 -1.67 4.07 0.81
C VAL A 189 -0.71 5.20 0.51
N GLU A 190 -0.08 5.75 1.54
CA GLU A 190 0.88 6.85 1.47
C GLU A 190 2.14 6.53 2.30
N PRO A 191 3.26 7.25 2.10
CA PRO A 191 4.43 7.08 2.95
C PRO A 191 4.11 7.20 4.45
N GLY A 192 4.74 6.37 5.29
CA GLY A 192 4.57 6.36 6.75
C GLY A 192 5.25 7.55 7.45
N THR A 193 5.13 8.74 6.88
CA THR A 193 5.64 10.02 7.41
C THR A 193 4.49 10.83 8.02
N PRO A 194 4.76 11.84 8.85
CA PRO A 194 3.72 12.75 9.34
C PRO A 194 2.86 13.34 8.22
N ASP A 195 3.48 13.78 7.12
CA ASP A 195 2.77 14.35 5.97
C ASP A 195 1.93 13.30 5.21
N GLY A 196 2.46 12.07 5.06
CA GLY A 196 1.71 10.97 4.44
C GLY A 196 0.49 10.59 5.29
N TYR A 197 0.67 10.50 6.59
CA TYR A 197 -0.44 10.28 7.52
C TYR A 197 -1.49 11.41 7.46
N ALA A 198 -1.08 12.67 7.40
CA ALA A 198 -2.02 13.80 7.30
C ALA A 198 -2.89 13.69 6.03
N ARG A 199 -2.30 13.32 4.88
CA ARG A 199 -3.03 13.08 3.63
C ARG A 199 -4.00 11.90 3.75
N VAL A 200 -3.60 10.82 4.42
CA VAL A 200 -4.48 9.66 4.67
C VAL A 200 -5.66 10.04 5.56
N ILE A 201 -5.45 10.86 6.60
CA ILE A 201 -6.54 11.33 7.47
C ILE A 201 -7.52 12.24 6.69
N GLU A 202 -7.00 13.16 5.88
CA GLU A 202 -7.85 13.98 4.99
C GLU A 202 -8.71 13.11 4.06
N ALA A 203 -8.10 12.12 3.42
CA ALA A 203 -8.81 11.19 2.54
C ALA A 203 -9.83 10.33 3.31
N ARG A 204 -9.45 9.83 4.49
CA ARG A 204 -10.34 9.07 5.38
C ARG A 204 -11.61 9.86 5.73
N ASP A 205 -11.45 11.10 6.14
CA ASP A 205 -12.59 11.94 6.55
C ASP A 205 -13.53 12.24 5.37
N ARG A 206 -12.97 12.43 4.16
CA ARG A 206 -13.76 12.55 2.93
C ARG A 206 -14.52 11.28 2.59
N LEU A 207 -13.90 10.10 2.70
CA LEU A 207 -14.57 8.82 2.47
C LEU A 207 -15.72 8.61 3.47
N ILE A 208 -15.53 8.94 4.74
CA ILE A 208 -16.59 8.88 5.75
C ILE A 208 -17.73 9.83 5.40
N ALA A 209 -17.43 11.08 5.03
CA ALA A 209 -18.43 12.06 4.61
C ALA A 209 -19.19 11.61 3.35
N ALA A 210 -18.55 10.82 2.47
CA ALA A 210 -19.18 10.19 1.31
C ALA A 210 -19.97 8.89 1.63
N GLY A 211 -20.12 8.53 2.92
CA GLY A 211 -20.90 7.39 3.37
C GLY A 211 -20.16 6.06 3.42
N PHE A 212 -18.83 6.06 3.33
CA PHE A 212 -18.02 4.87 3.53
C PHE A 212 -17.83 4.54 5.02
N ARG A 213 -17.63 3.27 5.31
CA ARG A 213 -17.22 2.74 6.61
C ARG A 213 -15.77 2.34 6.56
N ILE A 214 -15.01 2.71 7.57
CA ILE A 214 -13.60 2.31 7.66
C ILE A 214 -13.52 0.84 8.05
N ALA A 215 -12.84 0.06 7.22
CA ALA A 215 -12.59 -1.36 7.44
C ALA A 215 -11.21 -1.59 8.11
N ALA A 216 -10.20 -0.83 7.66
CA ALA A 216 -8.83 -0.90 8.21
C ALA A 216 -8.10 0.45 7.95
N PRO A 217 -7.08 0.78 8.74
CA PRO A 217 -6.57 0.11 9.93
C PRO A 217 -7.44 0.40 11.17
N CYS A 218 -8.22 1.50 11.12
CA CYS A 218 -8.98 1.98 12.27
C CYS A 218 -10.09 1.00 12.65
N PRO A 219 -10.26 0.71 13.95
CA PRO A 219 -11.37 -0.10 14.45
C PRO A 219 -12.72 0.67 14.47
N HIS A 220 -12.74 1.93 14.07
CA HIS A 220 -13.92 2.81 14.08
C HIS A 220 -13.88 3.81 12.92
N SER A 221 -15.06 4.37 12.60
CA SER A 221 -15.23 5.46 11.61
C SER A 221 -15.36 6.86 12.24
N ALA A 222 -15.17 6.99 13.55
CA ALA A 222 -15.17 8.26 14.26
C ALA A 222 -13.83 9.01 14.08
N ALA A 223 -13.69 10.18 14.68
CA ALA A 223 -12.47 10.98 14.61
C ALA A 223 -11.24 10.21 15.09
N CYS A 224 -10.10 10.43 14.44
CA CYS A 224 -8.85 9.79 14.88
C CYS A 224 -8.41 10.33 16.24
N PRO A 225 -8.08 9.48 17.23
CA PRO A 225 -7.65 9.93 18.55
C PRO A 225 -6.22 10.48 18.58
N ILE A 226 -5.46 10.37 17.51
CA ILE A 226 -4.10 10.94 17.41
C ILE A 226 -4.19 12.44 17.19
N VAL A 227 -3.55 13.20 18.08
CA VAL A 227 -3.48 14.67 17.97
C VAL A 227 -2.48 15.05 16.86
N PRO A 228 -2.91 15.76 15.82
CA PRO A 228 -2.04 16.20 14.74
C PRO A 228 -0.79 16.93 15.25
N GLY A 229 0.37 16.64 14.68
CA GLY A 229 1.65 17.26 15.06
C GLY A 229 2.33 16.67 16.29
N THR A 230 1.66 15.83 17.09
CA THR A 230 2.28 15.15 18.25
C THR A 230 2.72 13.73 17.91
N ASP A 231 1.97 13.04 17.06
CA ASP A 231 2.20 11.66 16.67
C ASP A 231 1.49 11.38 15.33
N TRP A 232 1.77 10.23 14.70
CA TRP A 232 1.11 9.80 13.46
C TRP A 232 0.98 8.28 13.41
N CYS A 233 -0.12 7.80 12.80
CA CYS A 233 -0.37 6.38 12.57
C CYS A 233 0.34 5.92 11.32
N HIS A 234 1.20 4.91 11.45
CA HIS A 234 1.87 4.26 10.33
C HIS A 234 2.17 2.81 10.66
N PHE A 235 2.51 2.03 9.66
CA PHE A 235 2.76 0.60 9.74
C PHE A 235 4.07 0.26 9.01
N SER A 236 4.44 -1.01 9.03
CA SER A 236 5.70 -1.46 8.48
C SER A 236 5.49 -2.77 7.72
N ALA A 237 5.82 -2.79 6.44
CA ALA A 237 5.84 -4.01 5.64
C ALA A 237 7.28 -4.44 5.37
N ARG A 238 7.56 -5.72 5.52
CA ARG A 238 8.89 -6.27 5.24
C ARG A 238 9.06 -6.53 3.76
N VAL A 239 10.12 -5.97 3.19
CA VAL A 239 10.46 -6.07 1.77
C VAL A 239 11.75 -6.85 1.60
N SER A 240 11.70 -7.95 0.85
CA SER A 240 12.91 -8.68 0.48
C SER A 240 13.76 -7.87 -0.50
N ARG A 241 15.05 -7.73 -0.19
CA ARG A 241 15.99 -6.99 -1.04
C ARG A 241 16.57 -7.88 -2.14
N SER A 242 16.43 -7.46 -3.39
CA SER A 242 17.17 -8.03 -4.52
C SER A 242 18.69 -7.72 -4.41
N SER A 243 19.49 -8.37 -5.24
CA SER A 243 20.94 -8.07 -5.34
C SER A 243 21.19 -6.60 -5.68
N LEU A 244 20.40 -6.03 -6.60
CA LEU A 244 20.46 -4.60 -6.95
C LEU A 244 20.15 -3.69 -5.76
N HIS A 245 19.10 -3.99 -5.00
CA HIS A 245 18.77 -3.24 -3.79
C HIS A 245 19.93 -3.18 -2.79
N ARG A 246 20.60 -4.32 -2.55
CA ARG A 246 21.74 -4.39 -1.65
C ARG A 246 22.93 -3.59 -2.16
N GLN A 247 23.18 -3.65 -3.47
CA GLN A 247 24.28 -2.93 -4.10
C GLN A 247 24.08 -1.41 -4.02
N VAL A 248 22.89 -0.92 -4.33
CA VAL A 248 22.56 0.51 -4.37
C VAL A 248 22.54 1.14 -2.97
N LYS A 249 22.00 0.42 -1.97
CA LYS A 249 21.92 0.94 -0.59
C LYS A 249 23.15 0.63 0.27
N GLY A 250 24.12 -0.13 -0.22
CA GLY A 250 25.28 -0.57 0.59
C GLY A 250 24.86 -1.39 1.83
N GLY A 251 23.68 -2.00 1.79
CA GLY A 251 23.08 -2.69 2.94
C GLY A 251 23.44 -4.17 2.97
N SER A 252 23.84 -4.67 4.15
CA SER A 252 24.15 -6.09 4.38
C SER A 252 22.91 -6.95 4.63
N LEU A 253 21.78 -6.36 5.07
CA LEU A 253 20.56 -7.10 5.41
C LEU A 253 19.80 -7.52 4.15
N PRO A 254 19.26 -8.76 4.11
CA PRO A 254 18.50 -9.27 2.98
C PRO A 254 17.08 -8.67 2.86
N TYR A 255 16.69 -7.80 3.77
CA TYR A 255 15.37 -7.14 3.80
C TYR A 255 15.48 -5.69 4.24
N GLU A 256 14.42 -4.95 4.00
CA GLU A 256 14.17 -3.62 4.57
C GLU A 256 12.70 -3.52 5.00
N ASP A 257 12.38 -2.54 5.83
CA ASP A 257 11.02 -2.27 6.28
C ASP A 257 10.51 -1.00 5.59
N GLU A 258 9.51 -1.14 4.72
CA GLU A 258 8.79 0.00 4.14
C GLU A 258 7.76 0.52 5.14
N LYS A 259 7.85 1.81 5.45
CA LYS A 259 6.90 2.50 6.32
C LYS A 259 5.78 3.12 5.50
N PHE A 260 4.53 2.84 5.88
CA PHE A 260 3.35 3.36 5.17
C PHE A 260 2.22 3.72 6.13
N SER A 261 1.37 4.65 5.69
CA SER A 261 0.07 4.96 6.30
C SER A 261 -1.01 4.60 5.30
N TYR A 262 -2.18 4.17 5.75
CA TYR A 262 -3.25 3.78 4.85
C TYR A 262 -4.64 3.96 5.42
N VAL A 263 -5.63 3.97 4.55
CA VAL A 263 -7.03 3.79 4.84
C VAL A 263 -7.66 2.84 3.83
N ALA A 264 -8.45 1.90 4.33
CA ALA A 264 -9.30 1.01 3.53
C ALA A 264 -10.74 1.18 4.00
N ALA A 265 -11.65 1.47 3.08
CA ALA A 265 -13.03 1.81 3.38
C ALA A 265 -13.98 1.22 2.33
N ALA A 266 -15.21 0.93 2.75
CA ALA A 266 -16.24 0.36 1.88
C ALA A 266 -17.62 0.95 2.13
N ARG A 267 -18.49 0.92 1.09
CA ARG A 267 -19.90 1.34 1.19
C ARG A 267 -20.82 0.26 1.79
N PHE A 268 -20.36 -0.97 1.81
CA PHE A 268 -21.07 -2.12 2.37
C PHE A 268 -20.65 -2.39 3.82
N PRO A 269 -21.35 -3.29 4.54
CA PRO A 269 -21.00 -3.63 5.93
C PRO A 269 -19.59 -4.21 6.04
N VAL A 270 -18.85 -3.71 7.01
CA VAL A 270 -17.50 -4.14 7.36
C VAL A 270 -17.45 -4.61 8.82
N SER A 271 -16.51 -5.48 9.14
CA SER A 271 -16.23 -5.98 10.49
C SER A 271 -14.80 -5.62 10.86
N PRO A 272 -14.51 -4.36 11.23
CA PRO A 272 -13.17 -3.95 11.61
C PRO A 272 -12.72 -4.70 12.88
N ALA A 273 -11.41 -4.81 13.09
CA ALA A 273 -10.86 -5.37 14.30
C ALA A 273 -11.35 -4.64 15.56
N ALA A 274 -11.48 -5.33 16.70
CA ALA A 274 -11.86 -4.69 17.96
C ALA A 274 -10.82 -3.64 18.40
N SER A 275 -9.55 -3.92 18.14
CA SER A 275 -8.45 -2.97 18.32
C SER A 275 -7.36 -3.23 17.29
N ARG A 276 -6.51 -2.25 17.04
CA ARG A 276 -5.35 -2.34 16.14
C ARG A 276 -4.07 -2.07 16.91
N VAL A 277 -3.07 -2.94 16.76
CA VAL A 277 -1.72 -2.69 17.29
C VAL A 277 -1.06 -1.58 16.46
N VAL A 278 -0.89 -0.40 17.07
CA VAL A 278 -0.43 0.81 16.34
C VAL A 278 1.04 1.15 16.55
N ARG A 279 1.75 0.34 17.35
CA ARG A 279 3.20 0.41 17.56
C ARG A 279 3.78 -0.98 17.70
N ARG A 280 5.08 -1.09 17.47
CA ARG A 280 5.77 -2.36 17.66
C ARG A 280 5.61 -2.87 19.07
N PRO A 281 5.09 -4.12 19.29
CA PRO A 281 4.95 -4.71 20.60
C PRO A 281 6.26 -4.71 21.39
N GLN A 282 6.19 -4.37 22.67
CA GLN A 282 7.36 -4.38 23.56
C GLN A 282 7.36 -5.66 24.38
N ILE A 283 8.18 -6.63 23.97
CA ILE A 283 8.31 -7.91 24.67
C ILE A 283 9.31 -7.75 25.83
N ARG A 284 8.85 -8.01 27.05
CA ARG A 284 9.65 -8.01 28.28
C ARG A 284 9.52 -9.34 29.00
N LYS A 285 10.37 -9.59 30.01
CA LYS A 285 10.32 -10.82 30.79
C LYS A 285 8.93 -10.98 31.44
N GLY A 286 8.15 -11.95 30.94
CA GLY A 286 6.83 -12.31 31.50
C GLY A 286 5.68 -11.38 31.12
N GLN A 287 5.88 -10.39 30.27
CA GLN A 287 4.84 -9.46 29.81
C GLN A 287 5.11 -8.91 28.41
N VAL A 288 4.04 -8.53 27.75
CA VAL A 288 4.06 -7.79 26.46
C VAL A 288 3.24 -6.53 26.61
N LEU A 289 3.78 -5.39 26.19
CA LEU A 289 3.05 -4.13 26.14
C LEU A 289 2.62 -3.88 24.69
N LEU A 290 1.34 -3.62 24.51
CA LEU A 290 0.71 -3.32 23.23
C LEU A 290 0.16 -1.89 23.29
N ASP A 291 0.53 -1.08 22.32
CA ASP A 291 -0.10 0.22 22.07
C ASP A 291 -1.24 0.00 21.06
N LEU A 292 -2.47 0.27 21.48
CA LEU A 292 -3.69 -0.07 20.76
C LEU A 292 -4.46 1.19 20.36
N CYS A 293 -5.03 1.18 19.15
CA CYS A 293 -6.18 2.00 18.80
C CYS A 293 -7.42 1.12 18.98
N GLU A 294 -8.39 1.59 19.77
CA GLU A 294 -9.55 0.82 20.18
C GLU A 294 -10.85 1.31 19.50
N ALA A 295 -11.86 0.43 19.45
CA ALA A 295 -13.16 0.76 18.86
C ALA A 295 -13.86 1.94 19.58
N GLU A 296 -13.53 2.18 20.85
CA GLU A 296 -14.02 3.29 21.68
C GLU A 296 -13.28 4.63 21.41
N GLU A 297 -12.68 4.78 20.23
CA GLU A 297 -12.07 6.04 19.76
C GLU A 297 -10.90 6.53 20.63
N ARG A 298 -10.15 5.62 21.22
CA ARG A 298 -9.03 5.97 22.10
C ARG A 298 -7.76 5.20 21.78
N LEU A 299 -6.65 5.79 22.19
CA LEU A 299 -5.37 5.10 22.27
C LEU A 299 -5.17 4.59 23.69
N SER A 300 -4.74 3.34 23.81
CA SER A 300 -4.42 2.75 25.11
C SER A 300 -3.12 1.95 25.05
N ARG A 301 -2.50 1.76 26.23
CA ARG A 301 -1.41 0.82 26.40
C ARG A 301 -1.87 -0.32 27.28
N THR A 302 -1.94 -1.52 26.71
CA THR A 302 -2.34 -2.74 27.42
C THR A 302 -1.12 -3.58 27.76
N THR A 303 -1.05 -4.08 28.99
CA THR A 303 -0.01 -5.01 29.44
C THR A 303 -0.58 -6.42 29.55
N VAL A 304 -0.13 -7.31 28.67
CA VAL A 304 -0.51 -8.73 28.67
C VAL A 304 0.58 -9.53 29.37
N THR A 305 0.22 -10.26 30.43
CA THR A 305 1.17 -11.03 31.26
C THR A 305 0.91 -12.52 31.10
N LYS A 306 1.85 -13.36 31.57
CA LYS A 306 1.71 -14.83 31.59
C LYS A 306 0.42 -15.32 32.24
N LYS A 307 -0.18 -14.54 33.15
CA LYS A 307 -1.45 -14.89 33.82
C LYS A 307 -2.64 -14.91 32.85
N HIS A 308 -2.53 -14.28 31.69
CA HIS A 308 -3.57 -14.23 30.67
C HIS A 308 -3.54 -15.44 29.70
N GLY A 309 -2.73 -16.47 29.98
CA GLY A 309 -2.77 -17.75 29.25
C GLY A 309 -2.53 -17.59 27.73
N ASP A 310 -3.50 -18.02 26.93
CA ASP A 310 -3.38 -18.00 25.46
C ASP A 310 -3.32 -16.58 24.89
N LEU A 311 -3.96 -15.61 25.55
CA LEU A 311 -3.83 -14.21 25.16
C LEU A 311 -2.39 -13.71 25.28
N TYR A 312 -1.61 -14.21 26.26
CA TYR A 312 -0.19 -13.89 26.38
C TYR A 312 0.64 -14.51 25.24
N LYS A 313 0.28 -15.72 24.79
CA LYS A 313 0.93 -16.32 23.62
C LYS A 313 0.65 -15.47 22.37
N GLY A 314 -0.62 -15.13 22.13
CA GLY A 314 -1.00 -14.24 21.03
C GLY A 314 -0.30 -12.87 21.10
N ALA A 315 -0.14 -12.29 22.30
CA ALA A 315 0.56 -11.02 22.44
C ALA A 315 2.07 -11.12 22.12
N ARG A 316 2.69 -12.27 22.35
CA ARG A 316 4.11 -12.49 21.98
C ARG A 316 4.33 -12.65 20.49
N ASP A 317 3.32 -13.17 19.82
CA ASP A 317 3.35 -13.41 18.36
C ASP A 317 2.79 -12.22 17.57
N ALA A 318 2.13 -11.27 18.26
CA ALA A 318 1.57 -10.07 17.65
C ALA A 318 2.66 -9.17 17.06
N ASP A 319 2.37 -8.62 15.89
CA ASP A 319 3.23 -7.65 15.23
C ASP A 319 2.53 -6.29 15.06
N TRP A 320 3.27 -5.32 14.58
CA TRP A 320 2.77 -3.97 14.32
C TRP A 320 1.82 -3.97 13.14
N GLY A 321 0.58 -3.57 13.39
CA GLY A 321 -0.51 -3.57 12.41
C GLY A 321 -1.53 -4.67 12.60
N ASP A 322 -1.28 -5.63 13.51
CA ASP A 322 -2.19 -6.74 13.74
C ASP A 322 -3.50 -6.31 14.39
N ALA A 323 -4.55 -7.07 14.13
CA ALA A 323 -5.80 -7.03 14.88
C ALA A 323 -5.58 -7.53 16.30
N TRP A 324 -6.25 -6.92 17.28
CA TRP A 324 -6.18 -7.34 18.66
C TRP A 324 -7.58 -7.38 19.31
N PRO A 325 -7.91 -8.38 20.12
CA PRO A 325 -7.16 -9.64 20.29
C PRO A 325 -7.08 -10.44 19.00
N PRO A 326 -6.13 -11.40 18.86
CA PRO A 326 -6.10 -12.28 17.71
C PRO A 326 -7.41 -13.07 17.62
N ALA A 327 -7.78 -13.45 16.41
CA ALA A 327 -8.91 -14.35 16.20
C ALA A 327 -8.67 -15.68 16.96
N PRO A 328 -9.74 -16.29 17.52
CA PRO A 328 -9.65 -17.53 18.28
C PRO A 328 -9.15 -18.72 17.44
#